data_0f662ea7f988c53dcf79030ac261b988
#
_entry.id   0f662ea7f988c53dcf79030ac261b988
#
_cell.length_a   1.000
_cell.length_b   1.000
_cell.length_c   1.000
_cell.angle_alpha   90.00
_cell.angle_beta   90.00
_cell.angle_gamma   90.00
#
_symmetry.space_group_name_H-M   'P 1'
#
loop_
_entity.id
_entity.type
_entity.pdbx_description
1 polymer ?
#
loop_
_entity_poly.entity_id
_entity_poly.type
_entity_poly.pdbx_seq_one_letter_code
_entity_poly.pdbx_strand_id
1 'polypeptide(L)'
;MSAKTNMVLIINAGSSSLKCSLFDVQGNEINQHFRVKVANLAGPARLEIYDHSVNPDGVLVDKETLSAEQLGVADKQAHASALKVVLEWIEKNTPHFKVAWVGHRVVHGGDRYAEPVVIDTEVLEFLETLIPLAPLHQPYNLKLIHLCREFLPDSPQVACFDTSFHSTTPVVAREFAIPKKLTEEGVRRYGFHGLSYEYIHDKLERLDADLAKQKLLVAHLGAGSSMCAISKGASLASTMGFTAVEGLPMGTRSGQLDPGVMLYLMQEKGWDAKQLESFLYKECGWFGVSGGISSDMLTLKKSDDPLAKKAIDMLVYRIARETGSLAAALGGLDVFVFTGGVGENDADLRAAVVKENAWLGMKLEIGRASCRERV
;
A
#
# COMPACT_ATOMS: atom_id res chain seq x y z
N MET A 1 14.45 -1.28 -39.29
CA MET A 1 13.80 -1.74 -38.06
C MET A 1 12.92 -0.60 -37.60
N SER A 2 11.63 -0.82 -37.38
CA SER A 2 10.75 0.20 -36.81
C SER A 2 11.25 0.59 -35.41
N ALA A 3 11.16 1.88 -35.05
CA ALA A 3 11.52 2.33 -33.72
C ALA A 3 10.62 1.60 -32.68
N LYS A 4 11.24 1.12 -31.60
CA LYS A 4 10.48 0.50 -30.50
C LYS A 4 9.68 1.58 -29.76
N THR A 5 8.47 1.22 -29.29
CA THR A 5 7.68 2.08 -28.44
C THR A 5 8.30 2.15 -27.05
N ASN A 6 8.50 3.36 -26.55
CA ASN A 6 9.03 3.60 -25.19
C ASN A 6 7.96 3.32 -24.15
N MET A 7 8.29 2.50 -23.16
CA MET A 7 7.40 2.08 -22.10
C MET A 7 7.96 2.48 -20.74
N VAL A 8 7.05 2.70 -19.79
CA VAL A 8 7.36 2.88 -18.37
C VAL A 8 6.99 1.59 -17.63
N LEU A 9 7.97 0.98 -16.98
CA LEU A 9 7.77 -0.17 -16.10
C LEU A 9 7.57 0.31 -14.67
N ILE A 10 6.42 0.05 -14.08
CA ILE A 10 6.15 0.34 -12.67
C ILE A 10 6.34 -0.91 -11.83
N ILE A 11 7.06 -0.78 -10.72
CA ILE A 11 7.41 -1.88 -9.82
C ILE A 11 6.90 -1.58 -8.41
N ASN A 12 6.15 -2.52 -7.86
CA ASN A 12 5.66 -2.48 -6.49
C ASN A 12 6.02 -3.79 -5.78
N ALA A 13 7.03 -3.71 -4.91
CA ALA A 13 7.53 -4.83 -4.12
C ALA A 13 6.80 -4.91 -2.77
N GLY A 14 6.22 -6.07 -2.49
CA GLY A 14 5.82 -6.47 -1.14
C GLY A 14 6.79 -7.51 -0.58
N SER A 15 6.71 -7.82 0.71
CA SER A 15 7.55 -8.85 1.35
C SER A 15 7.39 -10.24 0.73
N SER A 16 6.20 -10.56 0.21
CA SER A 16 5.85 -11.88 -0.35
C SER A 16 5.32 -11.81 -1.78
N SER A 17 5.43 -10.65 -2.45
CA SER A 17 4.89 -10.49 -3.81
C SER A 17 5.65 -9.42 -4.59
N LEU A 18 5.65 -9.58 -5.91
CA LEU A 18 6.08 -8.58 -6.87
C LEU A 18 4.91 -8.25 -7.79
N LYS A 19 4.59 -6.98 -7.94
CA LYS A 19 3.61 -6.49 -8.91
C LYS A 19 4.31 -5.54 -9.85
N CYS A 20 4.11 -5.73 -11.15
CA CYS A 20 4.64 -4.86 -12.19
C CYS A 20 3.51 -4.45 -13.13
N SER A 21 3.63 -3.27 -13.71
CA SER A 21 2.74 -2.82 -14.77
C SER A 21 3.54 -2.09 -15.83
N LEU A 22 3.16 -2.30 -17.09
CA LEU A 22 3.81 -1.70 -18.25
C LEU A 22 2.86 -0.71 -18.90
N PHE A 23 3.31 0.53 -19.03
CA PHE A 23 2.52 1.63 -19.57
C PHE A 23 3.22 2.29 -20.76
N ASP A 24 2.46 2.79 -21.73
CA ASP A 24 2.92 3.86 -22.61
C ASP A 24 2.40 5.22 -22.12
N VAL A 25 3.10 6.27 -22.49
CA VAL A 25 2.71 7.65 -22.20
C VAL A 25 2.73 8.43 -23.49
N GLN A 26 1.54 8.92 -23.91
CA GLN A 26 1.34 9.70 -25.12
C GLN A 26 0.74 11.08 -24.76
N GLY A 27 1.61 12.08 -24.60
CA GLY A 27 1.19 13.38 -24.07
C GLY A 27 0.70 13.26 -22.62
N ASN A 28 -0.59 13.52 -22.41
CA ASN A 28 -1.23 13.39 -21.09
C ASN A 28 -1.98 12.06 -20.91
N GLU A 29 -1.97 11.18 -21.91
CA GLU A 29 -2.62 9.89 -21.83
C GLU A 29 -1.64 8.82 -21.34
N ILE A 30 -2.09 8.02 -20.38
CA ILE A 30 -1.34 6.90 -19.79
C ILE A 30 -2.15 5.65 -20.07
N ASN A 31 -1.58 4.74 -20.89
CA ASN A 31 -2.25 3.53 -21.30
C ASN A 31 -1.54 2.32 -20.67
N GLN A 32 -2.25 1.55 -19.88
CA GLN A 32 -1.75 0.31 -19.34
C GLN A 32 -1.82 -0.80 -20.39
N HIS A 33 -0.70 -1.43 -20.68
CA HIS A 33 -0.64 -2.58 -21.58
C HIS A 33 -0.68 -3.90 -20.83
N PHE A 34 0.19 -4.05 -19.83
CA PHE A 34 0.28 -5.29 -19.07
C PHE A 34 0.32 -5.05 -17.58
N ARG A 35 -0.27 -5.96 -16.84
CA ARG A 35 -0.12 -6.10 -15.41
C ARG A 35 0.39 -7.49 -15.09
N VAL A 36 1.45 -7.57 -14.30
CA VAL A 36 2.08 -8.81 -13.86
C VAL A 36 2.00 -8.90 -12.35
N LYS A 37 1.63 -10.05 -11.85
CA LYS A 37 1.59 -10.34 -10.42
C LYS A 37 2.32 -11.65 -10.16
N VAL A 38 3.37 -11.61 -9.33
CA VAL A 38 4.00 -12.79 -8.75
C VAL A 38 3.69 -12.81 -7.26
N ALA A 39 2.88 -13.77 -6.83
CA ALA A 39 2.43 -13.90 -5.45
C ALA A 39 3.04 -15.14 -4.79
N ASN A 40 3.15 -15.11 -3.45
CA ASN A 40 3.68 -16.20 -2.63
C ASN A 40 5.18 -16.50 -2.89
N LEU A 41 6.00 -15.44 -2.88
CA LEU A 41 7.46 -15.56 -3.09
C LEU A 41 8.19 -16.38 -2.02
N ALA A 42 7.55 -16.72 -0.92
CA ALA A 42 8.11 -17.57 0.14
C ALA A 42 7.90 -19.08 -0.12
N GLY A 43 7.18 -19.45 -1.19
CA GLY A 43 6.85 -20.84 -1.54
C GLY A 43 6.65 -21.00 -3.04
N PRO A 44 5.82 -21.95 -3.50
CA PRO A 44 5.42 -22.04 -4.89
C PRO A 44 4.70 -20.75 -5.30
N ALA A 45 5.36 -19.94 -6.12
CA ALA A 45 4.82 -18.65 -6.50
C ALA A 45 3.85 -18.77 -7.67
N ARG A 46 2.85 -17.90 -7.68
CA ARG A 46 1.88 -17.83 -8.76
C ARG A 46 2.16 -16.58 -9.58
N LEU A 47 2.60 -16.79 -10.81
CA LEU A 47 2.72 -15.77 -11.85
C LEU A 47 1.38 -15.64 -12.57
N GLU A 48 0.87 -14.44 -12.69
CA GLU A 48 -0.34 -14.10 -13.47
C GLU A 48 -0.04 -12.83 -14.28
N ILE A 49 -0.32 -12.88 -15.59
CA ILE A 49 -0.11 -11.78 -16.52
C ILE A 49 -1.43 -11.43 -17.21
N TYR A 50 -1.78 -10.16 -17.16
CA TYR A 50 -3.00 -9.62 -17.72
C TYR A 50 -2.68 -8.60 -18.81
N ASP A 51 -3.31 -8.75 -19.99
CA ASP A 51 -3.27 -7.79 -21.08
C ASP A 51 -4.43 -6.80 -20.95
N HIS A 52 -4.12 -5.53 -20.86
CA HIS A 52 -5.07 -4.42 -20.74
C HIS A 52 -5.26 -3.64 -22.05
N SER A 53 -4.51 -3.99 -23.12
CA SER A 53 -4.60 -3.28 -24.40
C SER A 53 -5.94 -3.50 -25.12
N VAL A 54 -6.61 -4.61 -24.84
CA VAL A 54 -7.89 -4.98 -25.46
C VAL A 54 -9.08 -4.71 -24.55
N ASN A 55 -8.89 -4.85 -23.24
CA ASN A 55 -9.94 -4.64 -22.24
C ASN A 55 -9.33 -3.94 -21.00
N PRO A 56 -9.86 -2.78 -20.58
CA PRO A 56 -9.39 -2.06 -19.38
C PRO A 56 -9.36 -2.92 -18.11
N ASP A 57 -10.23 -3.92 -18.01
CA ASP A 57 -10.25 -4.88 -16.91
C ASP A 57 -9.09 -5.88 -16.94
N GLY A 58 -8.41 -5.99 -18.07
CA GLY A 58 -7.33 -6.94 -18.34
C GLY A 58 -7.83 -8.37 -18.62
N VAL A 59 -7.25 -8.98 -19.63
CA VAL A 59 -7.48 -10.39 -19.98
C VAL A 59 -6.27 -11.19 -19.50
N LEU A 60 -6.51 -12.27 -18.75
CA LEU A 60 -5.44 -13.17 -18.32
C LEU A 60 -4.85 -13.86 -19.57
N VAL A 61 -3.59 -13.54 -19.90
CA VAL A 61 -2.91 -14.06 -21.10
C VAL A 61 -1.85 -15.10 -20.76
N ASP A 62 -1.36 -15.10 -19.51
CA ASP A 62 -0.37 -16.10 -19.08
C ASP A 62 -0.52 -16.40 -17.59
N LYS A 63 -0.29 -17.66 -17.21
CA LYS A 63 -0.34 -18.12 -15.83
C LYS A 63 0.61 -19.29 -15.62
N GLU A 64 1.51 -19.14 -14.66
CA GLU A 64 2.48 -20.16 -14.31
C GLU A 64 2.61 -20.32 -12.79
N THR A 65 2.97 -21.52 -12.35
CA THR A 65 3.38 -21.78 -10.97
C THR A 65 4.87 -22.02 -10.94
N LEU A 66 5.61 -21.11 -10.31
CA LEU A 66 7.06 -21.21 -10.13
C LEU A 66 7.34 -21.90 -8.80
N SER A 67 8.18 -22.93 -8.81
CA SER A 67 8.58 -23.60 -7.57
C SER A 67 9.48 -22.71 -6.70
N ALA A 68 9.54 -23.01 -5.42
CA ALA A 68 10.44 -22.30 -4.49
C ALA A 68 11.93 -22.45 -4.92
N GLU A 69 12.27 -23.57 -5.55
CA GLU A 69 13.62 -23.84 -6.10
C GLU A 69 13.89 -22.94 -7.30
N GLN A 70 12.98 -22.86 -8.28
CA GLN A 70 13.10 -21.96 -9.44
C GLN A 70 13.27 -20.49 -9.02
N LEU A 71 12.64 -20.08 -7.91
CA LEU A 71 12.76 -18.73 -7.37
C LEU A 71 13.99 -18.53 -6.49
N GLY A 72 14.78 -19.56 -6.18
CA GLY A 72 15.92 -19.45 -5.28
C GLY A 72 15.53 -18.96 -3.87
N VAL A 73 14.40 -19.46 -3.34
CA VAL A 73 13.87 -19.02 -2.03
C VAL A 73 14.86 -19.32 -0.90
N ALA A 74 15.53 -20.49 -0.96
CA ALA A 74 16.54 -20.89 0.01
C ALA A 74 17.71 -19.88 0.07
N ASP A 75 18.08 -19.30 -1.07
CA ASP A 75 19.16 -18.32 -1.18
C ASP A 75 18.70 -16.87 -1.03
N LYS A 76 17.46 -16.65 -0.61
CA LYS A 76 16.83 -15.33 -0.48
C LYS A 76 16.81 -14.50 -1.79
N GLN A 77 16.75 -15.17 -2.93
CA GLN A 77 16.79 -14.56 -4.27
C GLN A 77 15.40 -14.43 -4.92
N ALA A 78 14.33 -14.82 -4.26
CA ALA A 78 12.99 -14.91 -4.82
C ALA A 78 12.53 -13.64 -5.57
N HIS A 79 12.81 -12.45 -5.04
CA HIS A 79 12.48 -11.20 -5.73
C HIS A 79 13.32 -10.97 -7.00
N ALA A 80 14.61 -11.34 -6.98
CA ALA A 80 15.48 -11.23 -8.14
C ALA A 80 15.02 -12.15 -9.27
N SER A 81 14.76 -13.41 -8.92
CA SER A 81 14.28 -14.41 -9.88
C SER A 81 12.91 -14.05 -10.44
N ALA A 82 12.00 -13.56 -9.58
CA ALA A 82 10.69 -13.09 -10.01
C ALA A 82 10.81 -11.90 -11.00
N LEU A 83 11.65 -10.92 -10.70
CA LEU A 83 11.87 -9.78 -11.59
C LEU A 83 12.46 -10.25 -12.93
N LYS A 84 13.44 -11.15 -12.90
CA LYS A 84 14.05 -11.71 -14.11
C LYS A 84 13.01 -12.41 -14.98
N VAL A 85 12.16 -13.26 -14.41
CA VAL A 85 11.05 -13.92 -15.14
C VAL A 85 10.12 -12.89 -15.78
N VAL A 86 9.78 -11.81 -15.08
CA VAL A 86 8.94 -10.74 -15.63
C VAL A 86 9.63 -10.05 -16.81
N LEU A 87 10.91 -9.69 -16.69
CA LEU A 87 11.65 -9.01 -17.75
C LEU A 87 11.85 -9.90 -18.97
N GLU A 88 12.17 -11.18 -18.79
CA GLU A 88 12.28 -12.18 -19.86
C GLU A 88 10.94 -12.35 -20.59
N TRP A 89 9.83 -12.37 -19.84
CA TRP A 89 8.51 -12.44 -20.44
C TRP A 89 8.20 -11.20 -21.30
N ILE A 90 8.50 -9.98 -20.79
CA ILE A 90 8.32 -8.73 -21.53
C ILE A 90 9.16 -8.76 -22.82
N GLU A 91 10.44 -9.09 -22.73
CA GLU A 91 11.32 -9.14 -23.91
C GLU A 91 10.82 -10.11 -24.98
N LYS A 92 10.41 -11.30 -24.58
CA LYS A 92 9.94 -12.37 -25.48
C LYS A 92 8.59 -12.02 -26.14
N ASN A 93 7.63 -11.50 -25.37
CA ASN A 93 6.24 -11.34 -25.83
C ASN A 93 5.94 -9.94 -26.36
N THR A 94 6.80 -8.96 -26.08
CA THR A 94 6.62 -7.58 -26.53
C THR A 94 7.87 -7.00 -27.20
N PRO A 95 8.40 -7.64 -28.27
CA PRO A 95 9.68 -7.27 -28.90
C PRO A 95 9.68 -5.87 -29.52
N HIS A 96 8.50 -5.29 -29.74
CA HIS A 96 8.29 -3.93 -30.23
C HIS A 96 8.30 -2.87 -29.12
N PHE A 97 8.37 -3.25 -27.85
CA PHE A 97 8.48 -2.36 -26.72
C PHE A 97 9.93 -2.23 -26.23
N LYS A 98 10.24 -1.09 -25.62
CA LYS A 98 11.48 -0.83 -24.90
C LYS A 98 11.14 -0.22 -23.56
N VAL A 99 11.59 -0.81 -22.48
CA VAL A 99 11.51 -0.18 -21.14
C VAL A 99 12.45 1.04 -21.17
N ALA A 100 11.87 2.22 -21.23
CA ALA A 100 12.60 3.48 -21.28
C ALA A 100 12.77 4.11 -19.90
N TRP A 101 11.85 3.83 -18.97
CA TRP A 101 11.86 4.33 -17.59
C TRP A 101 11.36 3.25 -16.64
N VAL A 102 11.85 3.27 -15.40
CA VAL A 102 11.35 2.40 -14.33
C VAL A 102 10.87 3.26 -13.16
N GLY A 103 9.60 3.11 -12.77
CA GLY A 103 9.03 3.72 -11.57
C GLY A 103 8.98 2.72 -10.42
N HIS A 104 9.47 3.11 -9.24
CA HIS A 104 9.44 2.28 -8.04
C HIS A 104 8.52 2.89 -6.99
N ARG A 105 7.59 2.10 -6.47
CA ARG A 105 6.96 2.42 -5.21
C ARG A 105 7.96 2.14 -4.10
N VAL A 106 8.32 3.17 -3.35
CA VAL A 106 9.19 3.10 -2.18
C VAL A 106 8.37 3.49 -0.95
N VAL A 107 8.42 2.67 0.09
CA VAL A 107 7.55 2.88 1.24
C VAL A 107 7.88 4.14 2.02
N HIS A 108 9.15 4.55 2.06
CA HIS A 108 9.60 5.66 2.89
C HIS A 108 10.57 6.59 2.17
N GLY A 109 10.22 7.88 2.08
CA GLY A 109 11.05 8.95 1.52
C GLY A 109 11.72 9.83 2.59
N GLY A 110 11.48 9.55 3.88
CA GLY A 110 11.96 10.37 4.99
C GLY A 110 11.36 11.78 4.95
N ASP A 111 12.15 12.73 5.40
CA ASP A 111 11.84 14.16 5.38
C ASP A 111 12.32 14.85 4.11
N ARG A 112 13.21 14.15 3.39
CA ARG A 112 13.92 14.74 2.27
C ARG A 112 13.12 14.71 0.99
N TYR A 113 12.31 13.65 0.78
CA TYR A 113 11.61 13.45 -0.47
C TYR A 113 10.10 13.52 -0.29
N ALA A 114 9.53 14.69 -0.63
CA ALA A 114 8.10 14.94 -0.70
C ALA A 114 7.53 14.74 -2.11
N GLU A 115 8.39 14.53 -3.12
CA GLU A 115 8.02 14.34 -4.52
C GLU A 115 8.80 13.18 -5.14
N PRO A 116 8.38 12.66 -6.30
CA PRO A 116 9.15 11.67 -7.03
C PRO A 116 10.56 12.15 -7.35
N VAL A 117 11.56 11.27 -7.26
CA VAL A 117 12.97 11.61 -7.50
C VAL A 117 13.62 10.59 -8.44
N VAL A 118 14.46 11.07 -9.36
CA VAL A 118 15.34 10.19 -10.15
C VAL A 118 16.41 9.62 -9.24
N ILE A 119 16.55 8.30 -9.27
CA ILE A 119 17.42 7.57 -8.34
C ILE A 119 18.88 7.62 -8.85
N ASP A 120 19.70 8.34 -8.16
CA ASP A 120 21.17 8.31 -8.27
C ASP A 120 21.82 7.61 -7.06
N THR A 121 23.10 7.76 -6.88
CA THR A 121 23.82 7.15 -5.76
C THR A 121 23.49 7.83 -4.43
N GLU A 122 23.37 9.17 -4.42
CA GLU A 122 23.05 9.93 -3.21
C GLU A 122 21.65 9.62 -2.71
N VAL A 123 20.68 9.50 -3.63
CA VAL A 123 19.31 9.08 -3.30
C VAL A 123 19.31 7.71 -2.66
N LEU A 124 20.04 6.73 -3.23
CA LEU A 124 20.09 5.37 -2.68
C LEU A 124 20.70 5.34 -1.28
N GLU A 125 21.86 5.99 -1.09
CA GLU A 125 22.52 6.08 0.22
C GLU A 125 21.58 6.66 1.28
N PHE A 126 20.85 7.72 0.94
CA PHE A 126 19.86 8.29 1.85
C PHE A 126 18.72 7.31 2.14
N LEU A 127 18.15 6.65 1.12
CA LEU A 127 17.06 5.69 1.31
C LEU A 127 17.47 4.48 2.15
N GLU A 128 18.74 4.08 2.11
CA GLU A 128 19.29 3.01 2.96
C GLU A 128 19.27 3.42 4.44
N THR A 129 19.49 4.70 4.76
CA THR A 129 19.40 5.20 6.14
C THR A 129 17.99 5.07 6.74
N LEU A 130 16.96 4.96 5.88
CA LEU A 130 15.56 4.85 6.30
C LEU A 130 15.11 3.40 6.58
N ILE A 131 15.97 2.41 6.39
CA ILE A 131 15.65 1.00 6.67
C ILE A 131 15.07 0.79 8.09
N PRO A 132 15.63 1.41 9.15
CA PRO A 132 15.08 1.25 10.50
C PRO A 132 13.64 1.76 10.67
N LEU A 133 13.17 2.68 9.82
CA LEU A 133 11.80 3.22 9.85
C LEU A 133 10.78 2.30 9.16
N ALA A 134 11.23 1.43 8.25
CA ALA A 134 10.37 0.51 7.52
C ALA A 134 11.09 -0.84 7.25
N PRO A 135 11.51 -1.59 8.28
CA PRO A 135 12.42 -2.74 8.15
C PRO A 135 11.82 -3.90 7.35
N LEU A 136 10.50 -4.01 7.27
CA LEU A 136 9.80 -5.07 6.53
C LEU A 136 9.45 -4.68 5.08
N HIS A 137 9.77 -3.45 4.64
CA HIS A 137 9.42 -2.97 3.29
C HIS A 137 10.62 -2.33 2.57
N GLN A 138 11.31 -1.39 3.21
CA GLN A 138 12.41 -0.64 2.60
C GLN A 138 13.51 -1.52 2.00
N PRO A 139 13.98 -2.60 2.68
CA PRO A 139 15.01 -3.47 2.11
C PRO A 139 14.58 -4.15 0.79
N TYR A 140 13.30 -4.52 0.67
CA TYR A 140 12.79 -5.13 -0.57
C TYR A 140 12.68 -4.12 -1.70
N ASN A 141 12.26 -2.88 -1.38
CA ASN A 141 12.22 -1.79 -2.37
C ASN A 141 13.62 -1.50 -2.91
N LEU A 142 14.60 -1.30 -2.02
CA LEU A 142 15.99 -1.02 -2.39
C LEU A 142 16.61 -2.17 -3.21
N LYS A 143 16.36 -3.42 -2.79
CA LYS A 143 16.83 -4.59 -3.52
C LYS A 143 16.35 -4.59 -4.98
N LEU A 144 15.07 -4.28 -5.24
CA LEU A 144 14.56 -4.23 -6.60
C LEU A 144 15.11 -3.05 -7.40
N ILE A 145 15.39 -1.92 -6.77
CA ILE A 145 16.07 -0.80 -7.41
C ILE A 145 17.47 -1.22 -7.88
N HIS A 146 18.25 -1.87 -7.03
CA HIS A 146 19.58 -2.39 -7.40
C HIS A 146 19.51 -3.39 -8.56
N LEU A 147 18.56 -4.33 -8.50
CA LEU A 147 18.36 -5.32 -9.56
C LEU A 147 17.93 -4.67 -10.88
N CYS A 148 17.08 -3.65 -10.85
CA CYS A 148 16.73 -2.92 -12.06
C CYS A 148 17.91 -2.14 -12.63
N ARG A 149 18.81 -1.59 -11.81
CA ARG A 149 20.05 -0.97 -12.29
C ARG A 149 20.96 -1.97 -12.99
N GLU A 150 20.96 -3.22 -12.53
CA GLU A 150 21.73 -4.32 -13.14
C GLU A 150 21.10 -4.79 -14.45
N PHE A 151 19.79 -5.05 -14.47
CA PHE A 151 19.09 -5.66 -15.61
C PHE A 151 18.69 -4.66 -16.69
N LEU A 152 18.50 -3.39 -16.34
CA LEU A 152 18.03 -2.30 -17.20
C LEU A 152 18.96 -1.07 -17.06
N PRO A 153 20.27 -1.19 -17.34
CA PRO A 153 21.25 -0.14 -17.06
C PRO A 153 20.99 1.16 -17.82
N ASP A 154 20.33 1.09 -18.98
CA ASP A 154 20.01 2.26 -19.81
C ASP A 154 18.69 2.93 -19.46
N SER A 155 17.93 2.39 -18.48
CA SER A 155 16.63 2.90 -18.08
C SER A 155 16.73 3.71 -16.80
N PRO A 156 16.57 5.04 -16.83
CA PRO A 156 16.49 5.85 -15.63
C PRO A 156 15.38 5.35 -14.70
N GLN A 157 15.65 5.42 -13.40
CA GLN A 157 14.73 4.92 -12.37
C GLN A 157 14.24 6.08 -11.51
N VAL A 158 12.95 6.04 -11.15
CA VAL A 158 12.27 7.06 -10.34
C VAL A 158 11.69 6.39 -9.11
N ALA A 159 11.95 6.96 -7.93
CA ALA A 159 11.29 6.58 -6.69
C ALA A 159 10.07 7.47 -6.43
N CYS A 160 8.94 6.83 -6.11
CA CYS A 160 7.71 7.49 -5.66
C CYS A 160 7.38 6.96 -4.25
N PHE A 161 7.05 7.83 -3.31
CA PHE A 161 7.04 7.49 -1.89
C PHE A 161 5.64 7.45 -1.30
N ASP A 162 5.34 6.40 -0.52
CA ASP A 162 4.07 6.32 0.22
C ASP A 162 3.92 7.45 1.26
N THR A 163 5.02 8.04 1.69
CA THR A 163 5.03 9.13 2.67
C THR A 163 4.86 10.53 2.06
N SER A 164 5.08 10.70 0.75
CA SER A 164 5.16 12.02 0.09
C SER A 164 3.89 12.84 0.23
N PHE A 165 2.72 12.24 -0.01
CA PHE A 165 1.42 12.91 0.09
C PHE A 165 1.15 13.51 1.48
N HIS A 166 1.73 12.92 2.52
CA HIS A 166 1.58 13.35 3.91
C HIS A 166 2.54 14.48 4.32
N SER A 167 3.40 14.96 3.42
CA SER A 167 4.29 16.11 3.66
C SER A 167 3.51 17.39 4.02
N THR A 168 2.27 17.50 3.53
CA THR A 168 1.36 18.63 3.78
C THR A 168 0.67 18.58 5.15
N THR A 169 0.78 17.46 5.89
CA THR A 169 0.13 17.31 7.20
C THR A 169 0.64 18.37 8.18
N PRO A 170 -0.24 19.09 8.89
CA PRO A 170 0.15 20.11 9.86
C PRO A 170 1.07 19.57 10.96
N VAL A 171 2.01 20.37 11.43
CA VAL A 171 3.00 19.98 12.46
C VAL A 171 2.33 19.38 13.69
N VAL A 172 1.26 20.00 14.19
CA VAL A 172 0.50 19.52 15.37
C VAL A 172 -0.10 18.12 15.15
N ALA A 173 -0.38 17.72 13.91
CA ALA A 173 -0.89 16.39 13.58
C ALA A 173 0.22 15.37 13.28
N ARG A 174 1.44 15.83 13.00
CA ARG A 174 2.61 14.97 12.74
C ARG A 174 3.42 14.60 13.97
N GLU A 175 3.43 15.47 15.00
CA GLU A 175 4.24 15.25 16.19
C GLU A 175 3.53 14.36 17.20
N PHE A 176 4.32 13.56 17.91
CA PHE A 176 3.88 12.86 19.10
C PHE A 176 4.13 13.74 20.32
N ALA A 177 3.39 13.52 21.40
CA ALA A 177 3.61 14.17 22.71
C ALA A 177 4.81 13.54 23.44
N ILE A 178 6.01 13.70 22.87
CA ILE A 178 7.29 13.17 23.38
C ILE A 178 8.31 14.29 23.50
N PRO A 179 9.46 14.06 24.19
CA PRO A 179 10.51 15.06 24.26
C PRO A 179 10.97 15.56 22.89
N LYS A 180 11.09 16.89 22.76
CA LYS A 180 11.47 17.59 21.52
C LYS A 180 12.69 16.97 20.82
N LYS A 181 13.69 16.54 21.59
CA LYS A 181 14.90 15.89 21.05
C LYS A 181 14.59 14.70 20.15
N LEU A 182 13.64 13.84 20.55
CA LEU A 182 13.24 12.68 19.75
C LEU A 182 12.52 13.10 18.47
N THR A 183 11.71 14.15 18.52
CA THR A 183 11.07 14.71 17.32
C THR A 183 12.10 15.28 16.35
N GLU A 184 13.13 15.95 16.85
CA GLU A 184 14.25 16.47 16.07
C GLU A 184 15.11 15.34 15.47
N GLU A 185 15.15 14.17 16.11
CA GLU A 185 15.77 12.94 15.60
C GLU A 185 14.87 12.20 14.56
N GLY A 186 13.71 12.76 14.22
CA GLY A 186 12.80 12.20 13.21
C GLY A 186 11.72 11.28 13.76
N VAL A 187 11.53 11.17 15.08
CA VAL A 187 10.44 10.37 15.67
C VAL A 187 9.13 11.16 15.58
N ARG A 188 8.41 10.97 14.49
CA ARG A 188 7.15 11.65 14.18
C ARG A 188 6.26 10.80 13.29
N ARG A 189 5.03 11.24 13.04
CA ARG A 189 4.13 10.62 12.08
C ARG A 189 4.55 10.96 10.66
N TYR A 190 4.75 9.94 9.83
CA TYR A 190 5.02 10.09 8.40
C TYR A 190 3.75 9.86 7.58
N GLY A 191 2.93 8.88 7.96
CA GLY A 191 1.82 8.43 7.15
C GLY A 191 2.28 7.55 5.99
N PHE A 192 1.38 6.69 5.49
CA PHE A 192 1.68 5.75 4.41
C PHE A 192 0.45 5.61 3.50
N HIS A 193 0.56 4.81 2.42
CA HIS A 193 -0.40 4.73 1.33
C HIS A 193 -0.65 6.08 0.62
N GLY A 194 0.28 7.03 0.74
CA GLY A 194 0.15 8.37 0.15
C GLY A 194 -0.08 8.33 -1.34
N LEU A 195 0.62 7.46 -2.08
CA LEU A 195 0.42 7.28 -3.53
C LEU A 195 -1.03 6.86 -3.86
N SER A 196 -1.67 6.06 -3.01
CA SER A 196 -3.07 5.70 -3.20
C SER A 196 -4.00 6.89 -2.93
N TYR A 197 -3.73 7.68 -1.89
CA TYR A 197 -4.54 8.85 -1.57
C TYR A 197 -4.42 9.95 -2.62
N GLU A 198 -3.21 10.22 -3.08
CA GLU A 198 -2.92 11.15 -4.17
C GLU A 198 -3.68 10.75 -5.43
N TYR A 199 -3.57 9.48 -5.83
CA TYR A 199 -4.30 8.96 -6.99
C TYR A 199 -5.82 9.11 -6.87
N ILE A 200 -6.39 8.78 -5.71
CA ILE A 200 -7.84 8.94 -5.48
C ILE A 200 -8.25 10.40 -5.57
N HIS A 201 -7.48 11.32 -5.00
CA HIS A 201 -7.75 12.75 -5.11
C HIS A 201 -7.70 13.23 -6.56
N ASP A 202 -6.64 12.89 -7.30
CA ASP A 202 -6.49 13.25 -8.73
C ASP A 202 -7.61 12.67 -9.59
N LYS A 203 -8.01 11.43 -9.29
CA LYS A 203 -9.12 10.79 -10.01
C LYS A 203 -10.43 11.50 -9.74
N LEU A 204 -10.71 11.88 -8.49
CA LEU A 204 -11.88 12.66 -8.12
C LEU A 204 -11.87 14.03 -8.81
N GLU A 205 -10.73 14.71 -8.85
CA GLU A 205 -10.59 16.01 -9.50
C GLU A 205 -10.93 15.95 -11.00
N ARG A 206 -10.50 14.88 -11.68
CA ARG A 206 -10.84 14.65 -13.10
C ARG A 206 -12.31 14.27 -13.33
N LEU A 207 -12.95 13.59 -12.36
CA LEU A 207 -14.35 13.18 -12.46
C LEU A 207 -15.31 14.29 -12.04
N ASP A 208 -14.98 15.00 -10.96
CA ASP A 208 -15.79 16.07 -10.38
C ASP A 208 -14.88 16.96 -9.51
N ALA A 209 -14.40 18.06 -10.10
CA ALA A 209 -13.48 18.98 -9.44
C ALA A 209 -14.08 19.67 -8.19
N ASP A 210 -15.41 19.79 -8.10
CA ASP A 210 -16.05 20.36 -6.92
C ASP A 210 -16.11 19.34 -5.78
N LEU A 211 -16.28 18.06 -6.10
CA LEU A 211 -16.20 16.97 -5.13
C LEU A 211 -14.79 16.85 -4.55
N ALA A 212 -13.75 17.00 -5.38
CA ALA A 212 -12.35 16.93 -4.93
C ALA A 212 -11.94 18.04 -3.95
N LYS A 213 -12.64 19.19 -3.96
CA LYS A 213 -12.41 20.31 -3.04
C LYS A 213 -13.10 20.15 -1.68
N GLN A 214 -13.96 19.16 -1.54
CA GLN A 214 -14.72 18.86 -0.32
C GLN A 214 -13.83 18.30 0.79
N LYS A 215 -14.39 18.08 1.96
CA LYS A 215 -13.76 17.40 3.08
C LYS A 215 -13.82 15.90 2.85
N LEU A 216 -12.73 15.34 2.31
CA LEU A 216 -12.67 13.94 1.92
C LEU A 216 -12.07 13.08 3.04
N LEU A 217 -12.62 11.92 3.23
CA LEU A 217 -12.02 10.85 4.02
C LEU A 217 -11.87 9.63 3.10
N VAL A 218 -10.64 9.21 2.88
CA VAL A 218 -10.33 8.05 2.04
C VAL A 218 -9.89 6.90 2.92
N ALA A 219 -10.58 5.76 2.81
CA ALA A 219 -10.26 4.52 3.49
C ALA A 219 -9.63 3.53 2.50
N HIS A 220 -8.32 3.36 2.56
CA HIS A 220 -7.58 2.32 1.83
C HIS A 220 -7.61 1.04 2.66
N LEU A 221 -8.43 0.07 2.25
CA LEU A 221 -8.66 -1.18 2.97
C LEU A 221 -8.16 -2.38 2.17
N GLY A 222 -7.15 -3.05 2.69
CA GLY A 222 -6.51 -4.22 2.11
C GLY A 222 -5.79 -5.03 3.17
N ALA A 223 -4.84 -5.89 2.81
CA ALA A 223 -3.97 -6.58 3.77
C ALA A 223 -3.21 -5.57 4.66
N GLY A 224 -2.83 -4.40 4.11
CA GLY A 224 -2.54 -3.17 4.84
C GLY A 224 -3.75 -2.25 4.74
N SER A 225 -4.12 -1.58 5.83
CA SER A 225 -5.28 -0.70 5.88
C SER A 225 -4.95 0.60 6.58
N SER A 226 -5.41 1.72 6.03
CA SER A 226 -5.30 3.03 6.64
C SER A 226 -6.39 3.97 6.14
N MET A 227 -6.54 5.10 6.80
CA MET A 227 -7.46 6.16 6.41
C MET A 227 -6.74 7.51 6.40
N CYS A 228 -7.15 8.40 5.51
CA CYS A 228 -6.59 9.74 5.39
C CYS A 228 -7.69 10.79 5.26
N ALA A 229 -7.57 11.84 6.04
CA ALA A 229 -8.35 13.07 5.95
C ALA A 229 -7.69 14.01 4.94
N ILE A 230 -8.41 14.35 3.88
CA ILE A 230 -7.93 15.18 2.77
C ILE A 230 -8.82 16.41 2.62
N SER A 231 -8.22 17.57 2.50
CA SER A 231 -8.92 18.81 2.19
C SER A 231 -8.13 19.61 1.16
N LYS A 232 -8.78 20.00 0.07
CA LYS A 232 -8.18 20.78 -1.02
C LYS A 232 -6.87 20.15 -1.54
N GLY A 233 -6.84 18.83 -1.70
CA GLY A 233 -5.67 18.09 -2.17
C GLY A 233 -4.55 17.87 -1.13
N ALA A 234 -4.72 18.34 0.10
CA ALA A 234 -3.72 18.21 1.15
C ALA A 234 -4.12 17.15 2.19
N SER A 235 -3.17 16.31 2.60
CA SER A 235 -3.34 15.42 3.75
C SER A 235 -3.34 16.23 5.04
N LEU A 236 -4.39 16.12 5.85
CA LEU A 236 -4.50 16.79 7.14
C LEU A 236 -4.20 15.86 8.32
N ALA A 237 -4.55 14.59 8.20
CA ALA A 237 -4.28 13.56 9.19
C ALA A 237 -4.40 12.17 8.56
N SER A 238 -3.67 11.19 9.08
CA SER A 238 -3.74 9.80 8.65
C SER A 238 -3.73 8.87 9.87
N THR A 239 -4.31 7.70 9.73
CA THR A 239 -4.31 6.70 10.81
C THR A 239 -2.95 6.02 10.99
N MET A 240 -2.13 5.89 9.95
CA MET A 240 -0.75 5.42 10.09
C MET A 240 0.14 6.56 10.58
N GLY A 241 1.14 6.23 11.39
CA GLY A 241 1.99 7.21 12.06
C GLY A 241 3.47 7.07 11.75
N PHE A 242 4.28 6.75 12.75
CA PHE A 242 5.73 6.54 12.62
C PHE A 242 6.04 5.35 11.72
N THR A 243 5.27 4.28 11.85
CA THR A 243 5.37 3.09 11.01
C THR A 243 4.00 2.74 10.41
N ALA A 244 3.99 1.79 9.48
CA ALA A 244 2.76 1.25 8.90
C ALA A 244 2.06 0.21 9.80
N VAL A 245 2.38 0.14 11.10
CA VAL A 245 1.69 -0.70 12.09
C VAL A 245 0.52 0.03 12.72
N GLU A 246 0.67 1.35 12.97
CA GLU A 246 -0.32 2.15 13.67
C GLU A 246 -1.62 2.31 12.88
N GLY A 247 -2.71 2.57 13.58
CA GLY A 247 -4.01 2.90 12.99
C GLY A 247 -5.00 1.74 13.02
N LEU A 248 -5.54 1.37 11.88
CA LEU A 248 -6.52 0.28 11.77
C LEU A 248 -5.88 -1.08 12.04
N PRO A 249 -6.61 -2.05 12.61
CA PRO A 249 -6.19 -3.45 12.56
C PRO A 249 -6.12 -3.90 11.09
N MET A 250 -5.12 -4.70 10.76
CA MET A 250 -4.85 -5.15 9.39
C MET A 250 -4.84 -6.68 9.34
N GLY A 251 -4.44 -7.25 8.21
CA GLY A 251 -4.37 -8.71 8.06
C GLY A 251 -3.66 -9.40 9.21
N THR A 252 -2.46 -8.93 9.51
CA THR A 252 -1.59 -9.50 10.56
C THR A 252 -1.00 -8.44 11.50
N ARG A 253 -1.30 -7.14 11.29
CA ARG A 253 -0.77 -6.03 12.11
C ARG A 253 -1.81 -5.55 13.10
N SER A 254 -1.33 -5.19 14.31
CA SER A 254 -2.20 -4.82 15.43
C SER A 254 -3.06 -3.58 15.20
N GLY A 255 -2.59 -2.63 14.40
CA GLY A 255 -3.13 -1.28 14.46
C GLY A 255 -2.77 -0.60 15.78
N GLN A 256 -3.59 0.36 16.18
CA GLN A 256 -3.43 1.09 17.44
C GLN A 256 -3.42 0.13 18.64
N LEU A 257 -2.35 0.19 19.41
CA LEU A 257 -2.15 -0.60 20.62
C LEU A 257 -1.62 0.31 21.73
N ASP A 258 -2.06 0.10 22.97
CA ASP A 258 -1.52 0.80 24.13
C ASP A 258 -0.03 0.45 24.31
N PRO A 259 0.88 1.44 24.42
CA PRO A 259 2.30 1.18 24.68
C PRO A 259 2.55 0.36 25.95
N GLY A 260 1.66 0.43 26.96
CA GLY A 260 1.72 -0.39 28.17
C GLY A 260 1.65 -1.90 27.88
N VAL A 261 1.00 -2.32 26.80
CA VAL A 261 1.00 -3.72 26.36
C VAL A 261 2.42 -4.17 25.98
N MET A 262 3.20 -3.30 25.32
CA MET A 262 4.59 -3.60 24.98
C MET A 262 5.44 -3.78 26.24
N LEU A 263 5.30 -2.86 27.19
CA LEU A 263 6.01 -2.94 28.47
C LEU A 263 5.63 -4.22 29.23
N TYR A 264 4.34 -4.58 29.26
CA TYR A 264 3.88 -5.82 29.88
C TYR A 264 4.50 -7.07 29.24
N LEU A 265 4.52 -7.13 27.89
CA LEU A 265 5.11 -8.27 27.18
C LEU A 265 6.61 -8.39 27.42
N MET A 266 7.32 -7.26 27.49
CA MET A 266 8.77 -7.26 27.82
C MET A 266 9.03 -7.67 29.26
N GLN A 267 8.32 -7.10 30.23
CA GLN A 267 8.60 -7.23 31.65
C GLN A 267 8.07 -8.54 32.22
N GLU A 268 6.82 -8.90 31.86
CA GLU A 268 6.15 -10.07 32.45
C GLU A 268 6.27 -11.33 31.59
N LYS A 269 6.43 -11.20 30.28
CA LYS A 269 6.59 -12.34 29.37
C LYS A 269 8.04 -12.53 28.90
N GLY A 270 8.95 -11.60 29.21
CA GLY A 270 10.36 -11.67 28.83
C GLY A 270 10.61 -11.56 27.32
N TRP A 271 9.69 -10.93 26.58
CA TRP A 271 9.84 -10.81 25.13
C TRP A 271 10.92 -9.81 24.75
N ASP A 272 11.74 -10.16 23.78
CA ASP A 272 12.72 -9.26 23.20
C ASP A 272 12.11 -8.42 22.04
N ALA A 273 12.91 -7.51 21.49
CA ALA A 273 12.47 -6.63 20.40
C ALA A 273 12.06 -7.41 19.14
N LYS A 274 12.71 -8.55 18.84
CA LYS A 274 12.38 -9.37 17.65
C LYS A 274 11.05 -10.09 17.82
N GLN A 275 10.78 -10.57 19.03
CA GLN A 275 9.50 -11.20 19.37
C GLN A 275 8.38 -10.18 19.30
N LEU A 276 8.59 -8.96 19.82
CA LEU A 276 7.62 -7.87 19.70
C LEU A 276 7.38 -7.45 18.25
N GLU A 277 8.44 -7.36 17.44
CA GLU A 277 8.30 -7.06 16.01
C GLU A 277 7.48 -8.15 15.29
N SER A 278 7.80 -9.44 15.52
CA SER A 278 7.03 -10.55 14.95
C SER A 278 5.56 -10.47 15.34
N PHE A 279 5.29 -10.28 16.61
CA PHE A 279 3.95 -10.15 17.16
C PHE A 279 3.16 -9.02 16.48
N LEU A 280 3.71 -7.79 16.47
CA LEU A 280 3.03 -6.61 15.94
C LEU A 280 2.73 -6.70 14.45
N TYR A 281 3.63 -7.30 13.68
CA TYR A 281 3.54 -7.32 12.22
C TYR A 281 2.92 -8.59 11.64
N LYS A 282 3.01 -9.75 12.34
CA LYS A 282 2.70 -11.06 11.74
C LYS A 282 1.65 -11.87 12.49
N GLU A 283 1.39 -11.56 13.77
CA GLU A 283 0.59 -12.42 14.65
C GLU A 283 -0.68 -11.72 15.15
N CYS A 284 -0.80 -10.43 14.91
CA CYS A 284 -1.94 -9.59 15.31
C CYS A 284 -3.00 -9.46 14.21
N GLY A 285 -3.70 -8.35 14.24
CA GLY A 285 -4.73 -7.99 13.28
C GLY A 285 -5.92 -8.96 13.32
N TRP A 286 -6.66 -9.02 12.21
CA TRP A 286 -7.78 -9.96 12.15
C TRP A 286 -7.33 -11.43 12.11
N PHE A 287 -6.10 -11.72 11.69
CA PHE A 287 -5.52 -13.06 11.85
C PHE A 287 -5.43 -13.46 13.32
N GLY A 288 -4.81 -12.62 14.17
CA GLY A 288 -4.67 -12.89 15.59
C GLY A 288 -6.02 -12.93 16.32
N VAL A 289 -6.91 -11.97 16.05
CA VAL A 289 -8.25 -11.88 16.66
C VAL A 289 -9.14 -13.06 16.30
N SER A 290 -8.99 -13.59 15.08
CA SER A 290 -9.72 -14.79 14.64
C SER A 290 -9.12 -16.10 15.16
N GLY A 291 -8.09 -16.04 15.99
CA GLY A 291 -7.43 -17.28 16.47
C GLY A 291 -6.59 -17.98 15.41
N GLY A 292 -6.11 -17.23 14.41
CA GLY A 292 -5.27 -17.77 13.33
C GLY A 292 -6.04 -18.36 12.14
N ILE A 293 -7.34 -18.10 12.02
CA ILE A 293 -8.15 -18.62 10.90
C ILE A 293 -7.60 -18.14 9.57
N SER A 294 -7.47 -16.81 9.37
CA SER A 294 -6.92 -16.25 8.14
C SER A 294 -6.55 -14.78 8.26
N SER A 295 -5.54 -14.37 7.52
CA SER A 295 -5.23 -12.96 7.23
C SER A 295 -5.95 -12.44 5.96
N ASP A 296 -6.69 -13.29 5.25
CA ASP A 296 -7.50 -12.94 4.09
C ASP A 296 -8.96 -12.71 4.48
N MET A 297 -9.49 -11.52 4.16
CA MET A 297 -10.84 -11.12 4.52
C MET A 297 -11.91 -12.00 3.87
N LEU A 298 -11.71 -12.42 2.62
CA LEU A 298 -12.67 -13.30 1.94
C LEU A 298 -12.79 -14.66 2.62
N THR A 299 -11.67 -15.18 3.12
CA THR A 299 -11.64 -16.44 3.87
C THR A 299 -12.36 -16.28 5.22
N LEU A 300 -12.14 -15.18 5.93
CA LEU A 300 -12.85 -14.89 7.18
C LEU A 300 -14.37 -14.78 6.97
N LYS A 301 -14.82 -14.12 5.94
CA LYS A 301 -16.25 -13.97 5.62
C LYS A 301 -16.94 -15.30 5.27
N LYS A 302 -16.19 -16.29 4.80
CA LYS A 302 -16.71 -17.63 4.49
C LYS A 302 -16.71 -18.56 5.70
N SER A 303 -16.12 -18.15 6.81
CA SER A 303 -16.02 -18.95 8.02
C SER A 303 -17.25 -18.75 8.90
N ASP A 304 -17.82 -19.85 9.37
CA ASP A 304 -18.91 -19.85 10.37
C ASP A 304 -18.40 -19.69 11.81
N ASP A 305 -17.09 -19.61 12.01
CA ASP A 305 -16.48 -19.45 13.33
C ASP A 305 -16.81 -18.06 13.92
N PRO A 306 -17.32 -17.98 15.15
CA PRO A 306 -17.62 -16.72 15.82
C PRO A 306 -16.42 -15.77 15.94
N LEU A 307 -15.18 -16.30 16.00
CA LEU A 307 -13.97 -15.50 16.05
C LEU A 307 -13.69 -14.77 14.72
N ALA A 308 -14.05 -15.38 13.59
CA ALA A 308 -13.96 -14.72 12.29
C ALA A 308 -14.91 -13.51 12.24
N LYS A 309 -16.17 -13.71 12.66
CA LYS A 309 -17.12 -12.59 12.77
C LYS A 309 -16.63 -11.49 13.72
N LYS A 310 -16.11 -11.86 14.90
CA LYS A 310 -15.54 -10.92 15.86
C LYS A 310 -14.42 -10.08 15.24
N ALA A 311 -13.55 -10.67 14.43
CA ALA A 311 -12.46 -9.96 13.76
C ALA A 311 -12.99 -8.91 12.75
N ILE A 312 -14.04 -9.26 11.99
CA ILE A 312 -14.71 -8.36 11.05
C ILE A 312 -15.40 -7.22 11.80
N ASP A 313 -16.19 -7.53 12.83
CA ASP A 313 -16.90 -6.54 13.66
C ASP A 313 -15.91 -5.55 14.32
N MET A 314 -14.76 -6.04 14.78
CA MET A 314 -13.70 -5.19 15.32
C MET A 314 -13.12 -4.24 14.27
N LEU A 315 -12.90 -4.71 13.03
CA LEU A 315 -12.43 -3.85 11.94
C LEU A 315 -13.45 -2.74 11.65
N VAL A 316 -14.73 -3.10 11.50
CA VAL A 316 -15.82 -2.13 11.27
C VAL A 316 -15.87 -1.08 12.38
N TYR A 317 -15.83 -1.50 13.64
CA TYR A 317 -15.82 -0.61 14.80
C TYR A 317 -14.60 0.33 14.80
N ARG A 318 -13.41 -0.17 14.45
CA ARG A 318 -12.19 0.66 14.39
C ARG A 318 -12.26 1.66 13.24
N ILE A 319 -12.77 1.28 12.08
CA ILE A 319 -12.99 2.21 10.97
C ILE A 319 -13.98 3.32 11.40
N ALA A 320 -15.07 2.98 12.07
CA ALA A 320 -16.04 3.96 12.54
C ALA A 320 -15.43 4.96 13.55
N ARG A 321 -14.62 4.48 14.50
CA ARG A 321 -13.90 5.36 15.44
C ARG A 321 -12.94 6.30 14.73
N GLU A 322 -12.13 5.79 13.83
CA GLU A 322 -11.18 6.61 13.09
C GLU A 322 -11.88 7.58 12.13
N THR A 323 -13.05 7.22 11.61
CA THR A 323 -13.91 8.14 10.85
C THR A 323 -14.28 9.35 11.72
N GLY A 324 -14.72 9.14 12.95
CA GLY A 324 -15.04 10.25 13.87
C GLY A 324 -13.83 11.12 14.19
N SER A 325 -12.67 10.50 14.43
CA SER A 325 -11.41 11.20 14.71
C SER A 325 -10.96 12.06 13.51
N LEU A 326 -10.97 11.50 12.32
CA LEU A 326 -10.56 12.18 11.10
C LEU A 326 -11.58 13.23 10.64
N ALA A 327 -12.88 13.00 10.85
CA ALA A 327 -13.90 14.01 10.62
C ALA A 327 -13.72 15.23 11.54
N ALA A 328 -13.28 15.01 12.80
CA ALA A 328 -12.93 16.12 13.70
C ALA A 328 -11.73 16.92 13.19
N ALA A 329 -10.69 16.25 12.66
CA ALA A 329 -9.53 16.91 12.07
C ALA A 329 -9.91 17.72 10.81
N LEU A 330 -10.90 17.28 10.03
CA LEU A 330 -11.45 17.98 8.87
C LEU A 330 -12.40 19.13 9.25
N GLY A 331 -12.89 19.15 10.49
CA GLY A 331 -13.99 20.05 10.90
C GLY A 331 -15.32 19.70 10.21
N GLY A 332 -15.57 18.44 9.94
CA GLY A 332 -16.73 17.86 9.25
C GLY A 332 -16.33 16.82 8.22
N LEU A 333 -17.31 16.21 7.56
CA LEU A 333 -17.09 15.20 6.53
C LEU A 333 -18.14 15.36 5.44
N ASP A 334 -17.72 15.54 4.19
CA ASP A 334 -18.62 15.67 3.05
C ASP A 334 -18.62 14.39 2.20
N VAL A 335 -17.45 13.74 2.04
CA VAL A 335 -17.27 12.59 1.16
C VAL A 335 -16.44 11.53 1.84
N PHE A 336 -16.90 10.28 1.80
CA PHE A 336 -16.16 9.10 2.21
C PHE A 336 -15.88 8.20 1.01
N VAL A 337 -14.62 7.87 0.76
CA VAL A 337 -14.18 7.03 -0.36
C VAL A 337 -13.60 5.72 0.17
N PHE A 338 -14.06 4.61 -0.38
CA PHE A 338 -13.47 3.30 -0.15
C PHE A 338 -12.55 2.93 -1.31
N THR A 339 -11.33 2.48 -1.01
CA THR A 339 -10.36 1.96 -1.99
C THR A 339 -9.57 0.81 -1.40
N GLY A 340 -8.70 0.21 -2.21
CA GLY A 340 -7.98 -1.00 -1.85
C GLY A 340 -8.83 -2.26 -1.98
N GLY A 341 -8.18 -3.41 -2.02
CA GLY A 341 -8.84 -4.66 -2.42
C GLY A 341 -10.06 -5.06 -1.59
N VAL A 342 -10.05 -4.79 -0.27
CA VAL A 342 -11.20 -5.01 0.61
C VAL A 342 -12.23 -3.90 0.42
N GLY A 343 -11.78 -2.63 0.41
CA GLY A 343 -12.67 -1.46 0.27
C GLY A 343 -13.50 -1.49 -1.02
N GLU A 344 -12.91 -1.91 -2.12
CA GLU A 344 -13.56 -1.98 -3.43
C GLU A 344 -14.52 -3.17 -3.57
N ASN A 345 -14.09 -4.34 -3.08
CA ASN A 345 -14.78 -5.59 -3.39
C ASN A 345 -15.72 -6.08 -2.29
N ASP A 346 -15.69 -5.50 -1.09
CA ASP A 346 -16.54 -5.92 0.04
C ASP A 346 -17.71 -4.95 0.28
N ALA A 347 -18.82 -5.20 -0.39
CA ALA A 347 -20.04 -4.39 -0.28
C ALA A 347 -20.65 -4.43 1.14
N ASP A 348 -20.59 -5.60 1.82
CA ASP A 348 -21.15 -5.75 3.17
C ASP A 348 -20.34 -4.96 4.19
N LEU A 349 -19.01 -4.96 4.07
CA LEU A 349 -18.13 -4.16 4.92
C LEU A 349 -18.42 -2.66 4.73
N ARG A 350 -18.56 -2.20 3.48
CA ARG A 350 -18.92 -0.80 3.22
C ARG A 350 -20.27 -0.43 3.84
N ALA A 351 -21.29 -1.29 3.68
CA ALA A 351 -22.60 -1.07 4.26
C ALA A 351 -22.54 -1.02 5.79
N ALA A 352 -21.78 -1.92 6.43
CA ALA A 352 -21.60 -1.95 7.87
C ALA A 352 -20.90 -0.67 8.37
N VAL A 353 -19.82 -0.23 7.70
CA VAL A 353 -19.12 1.02 8.04
C VAL A 353 -20.04 2.23 7.91
N VAL A 354 -20.83 2.32 6.84
CA VAL A 354 -21.78 3.43 6.63
C VAL A 354 -22.85 3.43 7.74
N LYS A 355 -23.37 2.26 8.10
CA LYS A 355 -24.35 2.12 9.20
C LYS A 355 -23.80 2.61 10.54
N GLU A 356 -22.58 2.21 10.91
CA GLU A 356 -21.92 2.65 12.15
C GLU A 356 -21.65 4.17 12.18
N ASN A 357 -21.55 4.79 11.00
CA ASN A 357 -21.33 6.24 10.86
C ASN A 357 -22.61 7.02 10.48
N ALA A 358 -23.80 6.43 10.62
CA ALA A 358 -25.08 7.08 10.31
C ALA A 358 -25.30 8.38 11.12
N TRP A 359 -24.73 8.49 12.32
CA TRP A 359 -24.75 9.68 13.16
C TRP A 359 -24.02 10.90 12.54
N LEU A 360 -23.09 10.68 11.60
CA LEU A 360 -22.46 11.72 10.76
C LEU A 360 -23.32 12.09 9.54
N GLY A 361 -24.47 11.49 9.37
CA GLY A 361 -25.32 11.67 8.20
C GLY A 361 -24.88 10.84 6.98
N MET A 362 -23.94 9.90 7.16
CA MET A 362 -23.48 9.03 6.07
C MET A 362 -24.63 8.18 5.53
N LYS A 363 -24.75 8.15 4.20
CA LYS A 363 -25.70 7.32 3.46
C LYS A 363 -24.98 6.62 2.32
N LEU A 364 -25.32 5.37 2.08
CA LEU A 364 -24.84 4.64 0.91
C LEU A 364 -25.73 4.99 -0.28
N GLU A 365 -25.19 5.71 -1.26
CA GLU A 365 -25.87 5.92 -2.54
C GLU A 365 -25.57 4.73 -3.47
N ILE A 366 -26.59 3.91 -3.71
CA ILE A 366 -26.51 2.80 -4.65
C ILE A 366 -26.52 3.41 -6.06
N GLY A 367 -25.42 3.26 -6.80
CA GLY A 367 -25.29 3.76 -8.18
C GLY A 367 -24.12 4.72 -8.43
N ARG A 368 -23.69 5.51 -7.44
CA ARG A 368 -22.43 6.29 -7.51
C ARG A 368 -21.23 5.53 -6.95
N ALA A 369 -21.46 4.43 -6.23
CA ALA A 369 -20.40 3.58 -5.64
C ALA A 369 -19.78 2.58 -6.63
N SER A 370 -20.10 2.65 -7.92
CA SER A 370 -19.41 1.86 -8.93
C SER A 370 -18.22 2.61 -9.52
N CYS A 371 -17.31 3.09 -8.69
CA CYS A 371 -15.94 3.29 -9.15
C CYS A 371 -15.30 1.92 -9.41
N ARG A 372 -15.84 1.19 -10.38
CA ARG A 372 -15.21 0.01 -10.98
C ARG A 372 -14.14 0.42 -12.01
N GLU A 373 -13.50 1.56 -11.82
CA GLU A 373 -12.25 1.82 -12.49
C GLU A 373 -11.15 1.39 -11.54
N ARG A 374 -10.59 0.24 -11.88
CA ARG A 374 -9.51 -0.39 -11.15
C ARG A 374 -8.27 0.48 -11.18
N VAL A 375 -7.77 0.77 -10.00
CA VAL A 375 -6.41 1.28 -9.79
C VAL A 375 -5.43 0.14 -9.86
#